data_1ac4e4bf7b39c03225bb9847fee51580
#
_entry.id   1ac4e4bf7b39c03225bb9847fee51580
#
_cell.length_a   1.000
_cell.length_b   1.000
_cell.length_c   1.000
_cell.angle_alpha   90.00
_cell.angle_beta   90.00
_cell.angle_gamma   90.00
#
_symmetry.space_group_name_H-M   'P 1'
#
loop_
_entity.id
_entity.type
_entity.pdbx_description
1 polymer ?
#
loop_
_entity_poly.entity_id
_entity_poly.type
_entity_poly.pdbx_seq_one_letter_code
_entity_poly.pdbx_strand_id
1 'polypeptide(L)'
;GQTDGAEYVPPAVPAWDRTTALAALDVTETEFQILNGNVQGYARAREIAINPLAELPAKTTFHELGHILLGHTTETAFNDTEATPRNLKEIEAESVALLCLESLGLPGAEFCRGYIQNWGGEIPERSAQKIFHAADTILKAGRVTEDRDGTEDRPDYD
;
A
#
# COMPACT_ATOMS: atom_id res chain seq x y z
N GLY A 1 -22.99 32.79 7.01
CA GLY A 1 -22.89 32.65 6.95
C GLY A 1 -22.80 32.33 6.49
N GLN A 2 -22.78 32.51 6.33
CA GLN A 2 -22.62 32.27 5.96
C GLN A 2 -22.05 31.57 5.79
N THR A 3 -21.82 31.30 5.60
CA THR A 3 -21.41 30.72 5.39
C THR A 3 -20.99 29.87 5.64
N ASP A 4 -21.32 29.59 5.87
CA ASP A 4 -21.05 28.77 6.62
C ASP A 4 -20.61 27.59 6.13
N GLY A 5 -21.16 26.85 5.38
CA GLY A 5 -20.60 25.72 4.80
C GLY A 5 -19.32 26.04 4.16
N ALA A 6 -19.28 27.18 3.66
CA ALA A 6 -18.07 27.59 3.02
C ALA A 6 -16.95 27.61 4.01
N GLU A 7 -17.27 27.74 5.26
CA GLU A 7 -16.22 27.84 6.17
C GLU A 7 -15.80 26.54 6.74
N TYR A 8 -16.52 25.46 6.47
CA TYR A 8 -16.11 24.20 7.00
C TYR A 8 -14.94 23.66 6.22
N VAL A 9 -13.86 23.38 6.89
CA VAL A 9 -12.71 22.81 6.27
C VAL A 9 -12.51 21.44 6.86
N PRO A 10 -12.59 20.39 6.07
CA PRO A 10 -12.42 19.05 6.65
C PRO A 10 -11.03 18.90 7.22
N PRO A 11 -10.88 18.02 8.19
CA PRO A 11 -9.57 17.79 8.77
C PRO A 11 -8.60 17.37 7.67
N ALA A 12 -7.40 17.86 7.77
CA ALA A 12 -6.40 17.49 6.79
C ALA A 12 -6.06 16.03 6.92
N VAL A 13 -6.00 15.36 5.79
CA VAL A 13 -5.61 13.97 5.77
C VAL A 13 -4.22 13.93 5.15
N PRO A 14 -3.32 13.16 5.70
CA PRO A 14 -1.98 13.11 5.13
C PRO A 14 -2.07 12.70 3.68
N ALA A 15 -1.45 13.46 2.83
CA ALA A 15 -1.44 13.14 1.43
C ALA A 15 -0.40 12.06 1.19
N TRP A 16 -0.65 11.25 0.20
CA TRP A 16 0.29 10.20 -0.19
C TRP A 16 0.49 10.33 -1.68
N ASP A 17 1.73 10.57 -2.08
CA ASP A 17 2.04 10.79 -3.48
C ASP A 17 2.60 9.53 -4.10
N ARG A 18 1.87 9.00 -5.06
CA ARG A 18 2.22 7.73 -5.67
C ARG A 18 3.58 7.75 -6.33
N THR A 19 3.84 8.78 -7.12
CA THR A 19 5.10 8.86 -7.85
C THR A 19 6.27 8.93 -6.90
N THR A 20 6.15 9.75 -5.86
CA THR A 20 7.20 9.86 -4.87
C THR A 20 7.42 8.53 -4.15
N ALA A 21 6.33 7.86 -3.80
CA ALA A 21 6.45 6.61 -3.07
C ALA A 21 7.13 5.54 -3.91
N LEU A 22 6.71 5.41 -5.16
CA LEU A 22 7.30 4.38 -6.00
C LEU A 22 8.78 4.62 -6.23
N ALA A 23 9.16 5.89 -6.40
CA ALA A 23 10.57 6.20 -6.56
C ALA A 23 11.35 5.85 -5.29
N ALA A 24 10.81 6.23 -4.14
CA ALA A 24 11.50 5.97 -2.88
C ALA A 24 11.61 4.50 -2.58
N LEU A 25 10.63 3.71 -3.01
CA LEU A 25 10.64 2.27 -2.78
C LEU A 25 11.37 1.50 -3.87
N ASP A 26 11.82 2.19 -4.89
CA ASP A 26 12.49 1.55 -6.02
C ASP A 26 11.56 0.54 -6.68
N VAL A 27 10.34 0.98 -6.92
CA VAL A 27 9.33 0.15 -7.57
C VAL A 27 8.89 0.85 -8.84
N THR A 28 8.76 0.09 -9.91
CA THR A 28 8.32 0.61 -11.18
C THR A 28 6.90 0.15 -11.46
N GLU A 29 6.08 1.06 -11.92
CA GLU A 29 4.73 0.67 -12.32
C GLU A 29 4.74 0.41 -13.80
N THR A 30 4.29 -0.79 -14.21
CA THR A 30 4.29 -1.17 -15.61
C THR A 30 2.86 -1.30 -16.08
N GLU A 31 2.72 -1.44 -17.38
CA GLU A 31 1.41 -1.53 -17.97
C GLU A 31 0.77 -2.86 -17.61
N PHE A 32 -0.52 -2.80 -17.29
CA PHE A 32 -1.25 -4.00 -16.92
C PHE A 32 -1.56 -4.78 -18.20
N GLN A 33 -1.12 -6.02 -18.25
CA GLN A 33 -1.23 -6.77 -19.48
C GLN A 33 -2.02 -8.06 -19.38
N ILE A 34 -2.68 -8.32 -18.27
CA ILE A 34 -3.46 -9.51 -18.15
C ILE A 34 -4.87 -9.22 -18.61
N LEU A 35 -5.35 -10.02 -19.55
CA LEU A 35 -6.66 -9.77 -20.11
C LEU A 35 -7.78 -10.48 -19.39
N ASN A 36 -7.47 -11.26 -18.38
CA ASN A 36 -8.47 -11.93 -17.61
C ASN A 36 -9.14 -10.90 -16.72
N GLY A 37 -10.41 -10.71 -16.85
CA GLY A 37 -11.09 -9.58 -16.27
C GLY A 37 -11.16 -9.55 -14.78
N ASN A 38 -10.85 -10.66 -14.08
CA ASN A 38 -10.97 -10.65 -12.66
C ASN A 38 -9.69 -10.25 -11.93
N VAL A 39 -8.62 -10.10 -12.62
CA VAL A 39 -7.36 -9.77 -11.98
C VAL A 39 -7.30 -8.26 -11.81
N GLN A 40 -7.11 -7.81 -10.57
CA GLN A 40 -7.09 -6.39 -10.29
C GLN A 40 -5.70 -5.79 -10.40
N GLY A 41 -4.68 -6.60 -10.19
CA GLY A 41 -3.30 -6.13 -10.30
C GLY A 41 -2.35 -7.28 -10.02
N TYR A 42 -1.07 -7.02 -10.19
CA TYR A 42 -0.07 -8.02 -9.84
C TYR A 42 1.25 -7.35 -9.50
N ALA A 43 2.12 -8.12 -8.84
CA ALA A 43 3.46 -7.65 -8.49
C ALA A 43 4.45 -8.71 -8.92
N ARG A 44 5.60 -8.26 -9.44
CA ARG A 44 6.63 -9.17 -9.85
C ARG A 44 7.96 -8.47 -9.67
N ALA A 45 8.86 -9.07 -8.91
CA ALA A 45 10.14 -8.44 -8.60
C ALA A 45 9.87 -7.05 -8.00
N ARG A 46 10.38 -6.00 -8.60
CA ARG A 46 10.15 -4.65 -8.10
C ARG A 46 9.18 -3.90 -9.00
N GLU A 47 8.23 -4.61 -9.59
CA GLU A 47 7.27 -3.98 -10.48
C GLU A 47 5.87 -4.26 -10.05
N ILE A 48 4.99 -3.30 -10.24
CA ILE A 48 3.57 -3.51 -10.02
C ILE A 48 2.81 -3.11 -11.28
N ALA A 49 1.67 -3.73 -11.48
CA ALA A 49 0.77 -3.35 -12.56
C ALA A 49 -0.64 -3.39 -12.02
N ILE A 50 -1.40 -2.34 -12.24
CA ILE A 50 -2.73 -2.21 -11.70
C ILE A 50 -3.71 -2.15 -12.84
N ASN A 51 -4.76 -2.95 -12.77
CA ASN A 51 -5.79 -2.96 -13.81
C ASN A 51 -6.45 -1.58 -13.83
N PRO A 52 -6.47 -0.92 -14.99
CA PRO A 52 -7.10 0.40 -15.05
C PRO A 52 -8.58 0.38 -14.69
N LEU A 53 -9.20 -0.79 -14.75
CA LEU A 53 -10.61 -0.91 -14.39
C LEU A 53 -10.80 -1.40 -12.98
N ALA A 54 -9.76 -1.43 -12.17
CA ALA A 54 -9.89 -1.89 -10.81
C ALA A 54 -10.85 -0.98 -10.05
N GLU A 55 -11.70 -1.60 -9.24
CA GLU A 55 -12.70 -0.84 -8.52
C GLU A 55 -12.11 -0.02 -7.40
N LEU A 56 -11.07 -0.50 -6.78
CA LEU A 56 -10.42 0.19 -5.68
C LEU A 56 -8.94 0.23 -5.97
N PRO A 57 -8.53 1.13 -6.86
CA PRO A 57 -7.13 1.10 -7.31
C PRO A 57 -6.13 1.37 -6.18
N ALA A 58 -6.49 2.18 -5.19
CA ALA A 58 -5.58 2.40 -4.08
C ALA A 58 -5.38 1.14 -3.28
N LYS A 59 -6.47 0.41 -3.02
CA LYS A 59 -6.36 -0.84 -2.29
C LYS A 59 -5.47 -1.81 -3.05
N THR A 60 -5.67 -1.93 -4.36
CA THR A 60 -4.87 -2.83 -5.17
C THR A 60 -3.41 -2.41 -5.16
N THR A 61 -3.15 -1.12 -5.24
CA THR A 61 -1.78 -0.63 -5.21
C THR A 61 -1.09 -1.02 -3.90
N PHE A 62 -1.75 -0.77 -2.77
CA PHE A 62 -1.12 -1.09 -1.49
C PHE A 62 -0.96 -2.59 -1.30
N HIS A 63 -1.88 -3.37 -1.83
CA HIS A 63 -1.78 -4.82 -1.77
C HIS A 63 -0.54 -5.30 -2.55
N GLU A 64 -0.36 -4.77 -3.77
CA GLU A 64 0.78 -5.20 -4.57
C GLU A 64 2.10 -4.69 -4.00
N LEU A 65 2.11 -3.46 -3.49
CA LEU A 65 3.30 -2.98 -2.81
C LEU A 65 3.58 -3.82 -1.57
N GLY A 66 2.54 -4.27 -0.90
CA GLY A 66 2.70 -5.15 0.24
C GLY A 66 3.42 -6.42 -0.14
N HIS A 67 3.06 -7.04 -1.25
CA HIS A 67 3.75 -8.23 -1.70
C HIS A 67 5.24 -7.96 -1.89
N ILE A 68 5.59 -6.83 -2.48
CA ILE A 68 6.99 -6.52 -2.72
C ILE A 68 7.72 -6.27 -1.40
N LEU A 69 7.17 -5.43 -0.54
CA LEU A 69 7.84 -5.06 0.69
C LEU A 69 7.94 -6.23 1.66
N LEU A 70 7.02 -7.17 1.57
CA LEU A 70 7.07 -8.35 2.41
C LEU A 70 7.96 -9.43 1.84
N GLY A 71 8.55 -9.18 0.67
CA GLY A 71 9.47 -10.15 0.09
C GLY A 71 8.82 -11.29 -0.66
N HIS A 72 7.56 -11.17 -0.99
CA HIS A 72 6.85 -12.27 -1.64
C HIS A 72 7.22 -12.41 -3.12
N THR A 73 7.85 -11.40 -3.70
CA THR A 73 8.12 -11.41 -5.13
C THR A 73 9.59 -11.64 -5.46
N THR A 74 10.40 -11.99 -4.46
CA THR A 74 11.81 -12.13 -4.75
C THR A 74 12.08 -13.48 -5.35
N GLU A 75 13.15 -13.51 -6.11
CA GLU A 75 13.47 -14.71 -6.77
C GLU A 75 14.14 -15.68 -5.91
N THR A 76 14.54 -15.30 -4.78
CA THR A 76 15.24 -16.23 -3.94
C THR A 76 14.26 -17.17 -3.34
N ALA A 77 13.14 -17.15 -3.88
CA ALA A 77 12.17 -18.03 -3.40
C ALA A 77 12.57 -19.45 -3.38
N PHE A 78 13.60 -19.77 -4.09
CA PHE A 78 13.89 -21.13 -4.05
C PHE A 78 14.32 -21.58 -2.69
N ASN A 79 14.63 -20.66 -1.83
CA ASN A 79 14.98 -21.15 -0.57
C ASN A 79 13.78 -21.19 0.24
N ASP A 80 12.69 -21.22 -0.35
CA ASP A 80 11.61 -21.21 0.33
C ASP A 80 10.98 -22.37 0.66
N THR A 81 11.67 -23.39 0.97
CA THR A 81 11.03 -24.43 1.58
C THR A 81 10.37 -23.92 2.79
N GLU A 82 10.84 -22.80 3.24
CA GLU A 82 10.25 -22.28 4.31
C GLU A 82 9.41 -21.17 3.95
N ALA A 83 9.07 -21.05 2.74
CA ALA A 83 8.32 -19.94 2.26
C ALA A 83 6.99 -19.86 2.93
N THR A 84 6.53 -18.66 3.07
CA THR A 84 5.22 -18.39 3.56
C THR A 84 4.20 -19.04 2.65
N PRO A 85 3.26 -19.77 3.17
CA PRO A 85 2.23 -20.36 2.32
C PRO A 85 1.48 -19.29 1.56
N ARG A 86 0.97 -19.65 0.40
CA ARG A 86 0.36 -18.68 -0.48
C ARG A 86 -0.78 -17.92 0.17
N ASN A 87 -1.66 -18.63 0.88
CA ASN A 87 -2.78 -17.96 1.48
C ASN A 87 -2.31 -17.00 2.58
N LEU A 88 -1.25 -17.32 3.28
CA LEU A 88 -0.73 -16.41 4.28
C LEU A 88 -0.09 -15.19 3.62
N LYS A 89 0.56 -15.38 2.47
CA LYS A 89 1.10 -14.25 1.74
C LYS A 89 0.00 -13.27 1.36
N GLU A 90 -1.14 -13.79 0.93
CA GLU A 90 -2.24 -12.91 0.55
C GLU A 90 -2.79 -12.17 1.76
N ILE A 91 -2.90 -12.84 2.90
CA ILE A 91 -3.38 -12.19 4.10
C ILE A 91 -2.40 -11.12 4.56
N GLU A 92 -1.12 -11.40 4.45
CA GLU A 92 -0.13 -10.40 4.82
C GLU A 92 -0.25 -9.17 3.94
N ALA A 93 -0.35 -9.37 2.63
CA ALA A 93 -0.45 -8.23 1.71
C ALA A 93 -1.75 -7.47 1.92
N GLU A 94 -2.83 -8.19 2.17
CA GLU A 94 -4.10 -7.52 2.40
C GLU A 94 -4.07 -6.73 3.71
N SER A 95 -3.37 -7.22 4.70
CA SER A 95 -3.23 -6.51 5.96
C SER A 95 -2.44 -5.22 5.78
N VAL A 96 -1.41 -5.25 4.93
CA VAL A 96 -0.68 -4.03 4.62
C VAL A 96 -1.61 -3.02 3.96
N ALA A 97 -2.43 -3.49 3.02
CA ALA A 97 -3.37 -2.60 2.34
C ALA A 97 -4.35 -2.00 3.34
N LEU A 98 -4.84 -2.81 4.27
CA LEU A 98 -5.77 -2.33 5.28
C LEU A 98 -5.16 -1.19 6.09
N LEU A 99 -3.94 -1.39 6.57
CA LEU A 99 -3.31 -0.37 7.39
C LEU A 99 -3.07 0.91 6.62
N CYS A 100 -2.65 0.79 5.37
CA CYS A 100 -2.40 1.98 4.56
C CYS A 100 -3.70 2.72 4.27
N LEU A 101 -4.75 1.99 3.92
CA LEU A 101 -6.02 2.64 3.60
C LEU A 101 -6.60 3.33 4.83
N GLU A 102 -6.51 2.68 5.97
CA GLU A 102 -7.05 3.30 7.17
C GLU A 102 -6.24 4.51 7.58
N SER A 103 -4.94 4.43 7.45
CA SER A 103 -4.11 5.56 7.84
C SER A 103 -4.37 6.77 6.98
N LEU A 104 -4.71 6.55 5.72
CA LEU A 104 -4.94 7.66 4.81
C LEU A 104 -6.40 8.03 4.65
N GLY A 105 -7.29 7.32 5.33
CA GLY A 105 -8.71 7.64 5.23
C GLY A 105 -9.29 7.32 3.88
N LEU A 106 -8.76 6.32 3.18
CA LEU A 106 -9.24 5.97 1.86
C LEU A 106 -10.22 4.82 1.93
N PRO A 107 -11.09 4.72 0.92
CA PRO A 107 -12.10 3.64 0.93
C PRO A 107 -11.47 2.30 0.64
N GLY A 108 -12.11 1.25 1.10
CA GLY A 108 -11.69 -0.10 0.80
C GLY A 108 -11.24 -0.90 2.01
N ALA A 109 -11.04 -0.25 3.14
CA ALA A 109 -10.54 -0.95 4.31
C ALA A 109 -11.49 -2.05 4.74
N GLU A 110 -12.80 -1.83 4.58
CA GLU A 110 -13.75 -2.84 5.02
C GLU A 110 -13.64 -4.11 4.19
N PHE A 111 -13.27 -4.01 2.94
CA PHE A 111 -13.07 -5.21 2.13
C PHE A 111 -11.84 -5.98 2.60
N CYS A 112 -10.80 -5.28 2.99
CA CYS A 112 -9.62 -5.93 3.52
C CYS A 112 -9.96 -6.66 4.82
N ARG A 113 -10.70 -6.00 5.69
CA ARG A 113 -11.07 -6.63 6.96
C ARG A 113 -11.91 -7.87 6.70
N GLY A 114 -12.85 -7.80 5.77
CA GLY A 114 -13.68 -8.96 5.47
C GLY A 114 -12.87 -10.11 4.95
N TYR A 115 -11.93 -9.83 4.07
CA TYR A 115 -11.10 -10.88 3.51
C TYR A 115 -10.27 -11.55 4.62
N ILE A 116 -9.70 -10.74 5.50
CA ILE A 116 -8.87 -11.27 6.57
C ILE A 116 -9.73 -12.10 7.54
N GLN A 117 -10.92 -11.61 7.87
CA GLN A 117 -11.78 -12.34 8.77
C GLN A 117 -12.22 -13.66 8.17
N ASN A 118 -12.47 -13.69 6.88
CA ASN A 118 -12.90 -14.92 6.25
C ASN A 118 -11.80 -15.95 6.15
N TRP A 119 -10.57 -15.52 6.27
CA TRP A 119 -9.48 -16.46 6.22
C TRP A 119 -9.54 -17.43 7.40
N GLY A 120 -9.96 -16.92 8.56
CA GLY A 120 -10.19 -17.80 9.69
C GLY A 120 -8.98 -18.30 10.41
N GLY A 121 -7.81 -17.90 10.02
CA GLY A 121 -6.61 -18.33 10.69
C GLY A 121 -6.05 -17.23 11.55
N GLU A 122 -4.96 -17.55 12.24
CA GLU A 122 -4.30 -16.55 13.04
C GLU A 122 -3.11 -16.03 12.29
N ILE A 123 -2.85 -14.74 12.40
CA ILE A 123 -1.67 -14.16 11.78
C ILE A 123 -0.53 -14.33 12.78
N PRO A 124 0.53 -15.05 12.42
CA PRO A 124 1.64 -15.22 13.34
C PRO A 124 2.25 -13.89 13.74
N GLU A 125 2.82 -13.82 14.92
CA GLU A 125 3.38 -12.58 15.39
C GLU A 125 4.48 -12.09 14.48
N ARG A 126 5.26 -12.98 13.93
CA ARG A 126 6.30 -12.60 13.01
C ARG A 126 5.73 -11.89 11.79
N SER A 127 4.58 -12.41 11.27
CA SER A 127 3.92 -11.77 10.17
C SER A 127 3.40 -10.39 10.56
N ALA A 128 2.86 -10.27 11.76
CA ALA A 128 2.33 -8.98 12.19
C ALA A 128 3.41 -7.92 12.21
N GLN A 129 4.59 -8.26 12.68
CA GLN A 129 5.68 -7.29 12.71
C GLN A 129 6.09 -6.86 11.31
N LYS A 130 6.15 -7.83 10.39
CA LYS A 130 6.51 -7.51 9.01
C LYS A 130 5.43 -6.65 8.35
N ILE A 131 4.18 -6.92 8.66
CA ILE A 131 3.07 -6.17 8.10
C ILE A 131 3.16 -4.71 8.55
N PHE A 132 3.34 -4.49 9.84
CA PHE A 132 3.43 -3.12 10.34
C PHE A 132 4.62 -2.40 9.75
N HIS A 133 5.75 -3.07 9.63
CA HIS A 133 6.93 -2.44 9.07
C HIS A 133 6.71 -2.09 7.59
N ALA A 134 6.10 -3.00 6.84
CA ALA A 134 5.86 -2.74 5.42
C ALA A 134 4.88 -1.58 5.25
N ALA A 135 3.81 -1.55 6.03
CA ALA A 135 2.84 -0.47 5.90
C ALA A 135 3.48 0.87 6.26
N ASP A 136 4.27 0.89 7.33
CA ASP A 136 4.92 2.12 7.74
C ASP A 136 5.88 2.61 6.67
N THR A 137 6.62 1.70 6.06
CA THR A 137 7.56 2.05 5.02
C THR A 137 6.84 2.64 3.80
N ILE A 138 5.72 2.03 3.42
CA ILE A 138 4.96 2.52 2.28
C ILE A 138 4.39 3.90 2.57
N LEU A 139 3.83 4.08 3.76
CA LEU A 139 3.22 5.36 4.09
C LEU A 139 4.26 6.46 4.13
N LYS A 140 5.41 6.19 4.71
CA LYS A 140 6.45 7.21 4.78
C LYS A 140 7.01 7.53 3.41
N ALA A 141 7.09 6.56 2.54
CA ALA A 141 7.68 6.76 1.23
C ALA A 141 6.91 7.80 0.41
N GLY A 142 5.61 7.86 0.58
CA GLY A 142 4.80 8.77 -0.22
C GLY A 142 4.25 9.95 0.52
N ARG A 143 4.64 10.13 1.78
CA ARG A 143 4.02 11.19 2.57
C ARG A 143 4.43 12.55 2.08
N VAL A 144 3.44 13.41 1.94
CA VAL A 144 3.68 14.78 1.55
C VAL A 144 3.05 15.65 2.62
N THR A 145 3.83 16.54 3.23
CA THR A 145 3.30 17.38 4.26
C THR A 145 3.71 18.81 3.97
N GLU A 146 3.03 19.73 4.61
CA GLU A 146 3.39 21.10 4.43
C GLU A 146 4.70 21.39 5.04
N ASP A 147 5.00 20.76 6.15
CA ASP A 147 6.30 20.97 6.76
C ASP A 147 7.39 20.55 5.84
N ARG A 148 7.21 19.46 5.13
CA ARG A 148 8.23 19.02 4.23
C ARG A 148 8.45 20.04 3.14
N ASP A 149 7.35 20.59 2.63
CA ASP A 149 7.49 21.56 1.58
C ASP A 149 8.21 22.77 2.11
N GLY A 150 7.85 23.25 3.28
CA GLY A 150 8.51 24.40 3.81
C GLY A 150 9.97 24.14 4.08
N THR A 151 10.28 22.97 4.54
CA THR A 151 11.64 22.63 4.79
C THR A 151 12.46 22.64 3.55
N GLU A 152 11.87 22.16 2.49
CA GLU A 152 12.61 22.11 1.31
C GLU A 152 12.93 23.44 0.78
N ASP A 153 12.13 24.41 1.09
CA ASP A 153 12.41 25.70 0.59
C ASP A 153 13.64 26.28 1.18
N ARG A 154 14.08 25.77 2.29
CA ARG A 154 15.22 26.34 2.89
C ARG A 154 16.26 25.40 3.10
N PRO A 155 16.51 24.59 2.28
CA PRO A 155 17.45 23.60 2.56
C PRO A 155 18.73 24.14 2.71
N ASP A 156 18.90 25.04 2.11
CA ASP A 156 20.08 25.36 1.99
C ASP A 156 20.61 26.03 3.01
N TYR A 157 20.01 26.45 3.76
CA TYR A 157 20.58 27.05 4.67
C TYR A 157 21.29 26.50 5.40
N ASP A 158 21.41 25.84 5.30
CA ASP A 158 22.09 25.41 5.99
C ASP A 158 22.77 25.15 5.87
#